data_8b0c37b968971fde7b4121d96bf4589a
#
_entry.id   8b0c37b968971fde7b4121d96bf4589a
#
_cell.length_a   1.000
_cell.length_b   1.000
_cell.length_c   1.000
_cell.angle_alpha   90.00
_cell.angle_beta   90.00
_cell.angle_gamma   90.00
#
_symmetry.space_group_name_H-M   'P 1'
#
loop_
_entity.id
_entity.type
_entity.pdbx_description
1 polymer ?
#
loop_
_entity_poly.entity_id
_entity_poly.type
_entity_poly.pdbx_seq_one_letter_code
_entity_poly.pdbx_strand_id
1 'polypeptide(L)'
;MNKLKLFVTGDIGCYTLGFLPPLSAIDTCVCMGASIGHAMGLDKALGEEALGKVVAVIGDSTFLHSGITGLLNVVYNRGAVTVIILDNHTTAMTGRQDHPGTGCTLKGEETFEVDLAKLAKSLGVKHVKMVNPYDLAAVERVVKREVKRPEPSVVISRAPCVLSRRERAVSGKPLAVDPDLCAGCRSCLRLGCPALAWVKEEGTNTRGKKRKGRSKIDAFLCNGCTLCAQVCKFGAIKENDGR
;
A
#
# COMPACT_ATOMS: atom_id res chain seq x y z
N MET A 1 0.66 -1.12 8.34
CA MET A 1 -0.53 -0.86 9.21
C MET A 1 -0.48 -1.65 10.50
N ASN A 2 -0.08 -2.92 10.53
CA ASN A 2 0.06 -3.69 11.79
C ASN A 2 0.90 -3.01 12.89
N LYS A 3 1.92 -2.22 12.54
CA LYS A 3 2.68 -1.45 13.55
C LYS A 3 1.87 -0.34 14.23
N LEU A 4 0.80 0.13 13.59
CA LEU A 4 -0.04 1.22 14.08
C LEU A 4 -1.26 0.70 14.85
N LYS A 5 -1.47 -0.62 14.90
CA LYS A 5 -2.64 -1.27 15.52
C LYS A 5 -3.97 -0.70 14.98
N LEU A 6 -4.01 -0.42 13.68
CA LEU A 6 -5.21 0.05 13.01
C LEU A 6 -6.13 -1.11 12.66
N PHE A 7 -7.43 -0.90 12.76
CA PHE A 7 -8.44 -1.75 12.17
C PHE A 7 -8.65 -1.32 10.71
N VAL A 8 -8.42 -2.22 9.79
CA VAL A 8 -8.39 -1.95 8.35
C VAL A 8 -9.59 -2.60 7.68
N THR A 9 -10.53 -1.79 7.24
CA THR A 9 -11.60 -2.24 6.35
C THR A 9 -11.08 -2.24 4.91
N GLY A 10 -10.94 -3.42 4.35
CA GLY A 10 -10.46 -3.63 2.99
C GLY A 10 -11.57 -3.70 1.96
N ASP A 11 -11.17 -3.69 0.72
CA ASP A 11 -12.04 -3.79 -0.44
C ASP A 11 -11.50 -4.82 -1.44
N ILE A 12 -12.15 -4.97 -2.60
CA ILE A 12 -11.80 -5.96 -3.62
C ILE A 12 -10.78 -5.38 -4.61
N GLY A 13 -9.65 -6.06 -4.75
CA GLY A 13 -8.56 -5.71 -5.65
C GLY A 13 -7.32 -6.56 -5.38
N CYS A 14 -6.22 -6.38 -6.11
CA CYS A 14 -4.96 -7.09 -5.85
C CYS A 14 -4.48 -6.92 -4.40
N TYR A 15 -4.75 -5.78 -3.79
CA TYR A 15 -4.41 -5.48 -2.39
C TYR A 15 -5.20 -6.31 -1.37
N THR A 16 -6.32 -6.95 -1.75
CA THR A 16 -7.05 -7.88 -0.88
C THR A 16 -6.15 -9.03 -0.43
N LEU A 17 -5.14 -9.41 -1.21
CA LEU A 17 -4.11 -10.37 -0.81
C LEU A 17 -3.33 -9.94 0.44
N GLY A 18 -3.37 -8.66 0.80
CA GLY A 18 -2.83 -8.15 2.06
C GLY A 18 -3.51 -8.72 3.31
N PHE A 19 -4.65 -9.40 3.17
CA PHE A 19 -5.29 -10.18 4.23
C PHE A 19 -4.45 -11.40 4.64
N LEU A 20 -3.74 -11.99 3.70
CA LEU A 20 -2.94 -13.19 3.91
C LEU A 20 -1.57 -12.89 4.56
N PRO A 21 -0.98 -13.88 5.28
CA PRO A 21 0.41 -13.80 5.68
C PRO A 21 1.36 -13.62 4.48
N PRO A 22 2.49 -12.96 4.65
CA PRO A 22 3.04 -12.38 5.89
C PRO A 22 2.52 -10.97 6.22
N LEU A 23 1.64 -10.40 5.39
CA LEU A 23 1.14 -9.04 5.57
C LEU A 23 0.09 -8.95 6.67
N SER A 24 -0.97 -9.78 6.62
CA SER A 24 -2.09 -9.77 7.56
C SER A 24 -2.51 -8.34 7.92
N ALA A 25 -2.70 -7.51 6.88
CA ALA A 25 -2.82 -6.06 7.00
C ALA A 25 -4.25 -5.54 6.76
N ILE A 26 -5.19 -6.45 6.52
CA ILE A 26 -6.61 -6.17 6.31
C ILE A 26 -7.38 -7.02 7.31
N ASP A 27 -8.31 -6.42 8.05
CA ASP A 27 -9.09 -7.10 9.08
C ASP A 27 -10.44 -7.58 8.55
N THR A 28 -11.05 -6.83 7.62
CA THR A 28 -12.35 -7.19 7.02
C THR A 28 -12.37 -6.87 5.54
N CYS A 29 -13.14 -7.67 4.78
CA CYS A 29 -13.45 -7.44 3.38
C CYS A 29 -14.86 -7.99 3.11
N VAL A 30 -15.79 -7.15 2.67
CA VAL A 30 -17.21 -7.53 2.45
C VAL A 30 -17.50 -7.70 0.97
N CYS A 31 -17.49 -6.59 0.22
CA CYS A 31 -17.72 -6.58 -1.23
C CYS A 31 -17.09 -5.34 -1.85
N MET A 32 -17.09 -5.28 -3.19
CA MET A 32 -16.52 -4.17 -3.95
C MET A 32 -17.20 -2.84 -3.61
N GLY A 33 -16.43 -1.88 -3.11
CA GLY A 33 -16.87 -0.54 -2.70
C GLY A 33 -17.32 -0.42 -1.23
N ALA A 34 -17.40 -1.54 -0.48
CA ALA A 34 -17.95 -1.52 0.87
C ALA A 34 -16.99 -1.00 1.95
N SER A 35 -15.68 -0.93 1.69
CA SER A 35 -14.67 -0.59 2.72
C SER A 35 -14.96 0.72 3.43
N ILE A 36 -15.31 1.76 2.69
CA ILE A 36 -15.57 3.10 3.24
C ILE A 36 -16.83 3.10 4.11
N GLY A 37 -17.92 2.51 3.61
CA GLY A 37 -19.18 2.39 4.36
C GLY A 37 -19.00 1.56 5.64
N HIS A 38 -18.22 0.48 5.57
CA HIS A 38 -17.90 -0.36 6.73
C HIS A 38 -17.08 0.41 7.78
N ALA A 39 -16.04 1.15 7.35
CA ALA A 39 -15.28 2.02 8.25
C ALA A 39 -16.17 3.07 8.93
N MET A 40 -17.11 3.67 8.17
CA MET A 40 -18.08 4.60 8.70
C MET A 40 -19.00 3.96 9.74
N GLY A 41 -19.47 2.73 9.48
CA GLY A 41 -20.26 1.96 10.43
C GLY A 41 -19.51 1.72 11.74
N LEU A 42 -18.23 1.34 11.66
CA LEU A 42 -17.37 1.18 12.84
C LEU A 42 -17.11 2.50 13.56
N ASP A 43 -16.89 3.59 12.84
CA ASP A 43 -16.75 4.94 13.42
C ASP A 43 -17.98 5.31 14.28
N LYS A 44 -19.18 5.06 13.75
CA LYS A 44 -20.41 5.37 14.48
C LYS A 44 -20.69 4.40 15.64
N ALA A 45 -20.37 3.13 15.48
CA ALA A 45 -20.60 2.11 16.51
C ALA A 45 -19.64 2.26 17.70
N LEU A 46 -18.38 2.61 17.44
CA LEU A 46 -17.34 2.75 18.46
C LEU A 46 -17.24 4.17 19.04
N GLY A 47 -17.78 5.18 18.37
CA GLY A 47 -17.72 6.57 18.79
C GLY A 47 -16.28 7.07 18.95
N GLU A 48 -15.97 7.70 20.08
CA GLU A 48 -14.63 8.25 20.35
C GLU A 48 -13.50 7.20 20.31
N GLU A 49 -13.82 5.94 20.57
CA GLU A 49 -12.85 4.85 20.54
C GLU A 49 -12.37 4.50 19.12
N ALA A 50 -13.12 4.88 18.08
CA ALA A 50 -12.75 4.68 16.70
C ALA A 50 -11.63 5.61 16.25
N LEU A 51 -11.53 6.80 16.85
CA LEU A 51 -10.56 7.83 16.46
C LEU A 51 -9.12 7.29 16.55
N GLY A 52 -8.41 7.40 15.44
CA GLY A 52 -7.03 6.92 15.32
C GLY A 52 -6.88 5.40 15.19
N LYS A 53 -7.98 4.66 15.07
CA LYS A 53 -7.96 3.19 15.01
C LYS A 53 -8.54 2.62 13.70
N VAL A 54 -9.51 3.28 13.08
CA VAL A 54 -10.23 2.75 11.90
C VAL A 54 -9.76 3.44 10.62
N VAL A 55 -9.45 2.63 9.59
CA VAL A 55 -9.11 3.12 8.25
C VAL A 55 -9.79 2.26 7.19
N ALA A 56 -10.23 2.91 6.10
CA ALA A 56 -10.69 2.22 4.90
C ALA A 56 -9.56 2.16 3.86
N VAL A 57 -9.39 1.02 3.20
CA VAL A 57 -8.46 0.86 2.07
C VAL A 57 -9.23 0.44 0.84
N ILE A 58 -9.06 1.15 -0.26
CA ILE A 58 -9.78 0.94 -1.51
C ILE A 58 -8.86 1.23 -2.71
N GLY A 59 -9.00 0.50 -3.80
CA GLY A 59 -8.29 0.80 -5.06
C GLY A 59 -8.93 1.95 -5.83
N ASP A 60 -8.17 2.59 -6.72
CA ASP A 60 -8.59 3.70 -7.57
C ASP A 60 -9.82 3.35 -8.43
N SER A 61 -9.77 2.24 -9.14
CA SER A 61 -10.89 1.74 -9.95
C SER A 61 -12.14 1.49 -9.11
N THR A 62 -12.00 0.81 -7.97
CA THR A 62 -13.11 0.51 -7.07
C THR A 62 -13.67 1.78 -6.43
N PHE A 63 -12.81 2.76 -6.10
CA PHE A 63 -13.23 4.06 -5.60
C PHE A 63 -14.11 4.79 -6.63
N LEU A 64 -13.67 4.85 -7.89
CA LEU A 64 -14.45 5.49 -8.98
C LEU A 64 -15.72 4.72 -9.31
N HIS A 65 -15.73 3.39 -9.15
CA HIS A 65 -16.92 2.56 -9.40
C HIS A 65 -17.99 2.75 -8.31
N SER A 66 -17.62 2.66 -7.01
CA SER A 66 -18.61 2.60 -5.92
C SER A 66 -18.16 3.24 -4.60
N GLY A 67 -16.90 3.72 -4.50
CA GLY A 67 -16.40 4.35 -3.28
C GLY A 67 -16.80 5.81 -3.09
N ILE A 68 -17.16 6.52 -4.17
CA ILE A 68 -17.51 7.95 -4.16
C ILE A 68 -18.70 8.21 -3.22
N THR A 69 -19.76 7.42 -3.33
CA THR A 69 -20.96 7.54 -2.51
C THR A 69 -20.66 7.25 -1.03
N GLY A 70 -19.79 6.28 -0.76
CA GLY A 70 -19.31 5.99 0.58
C GLY A 70 -18.56 7.17 1.20
N LEU A 71 -17.66 7.81 0.45
CA LEU A 71 -16.91 8.98 0.91
C LEU A 71 -17.83 10.19 1.13
N LEU A 72 -18.79 10.44 0.23
CA LEU A 72 -19.80 11.47 0.39
C LEU A 72 -20.61 11.27 1.70
N ASN A 73 -21.00 10.03 1.98
CA ASN A 73 -21.70 9.68 3.21
C ASN A 73 -20.85 9.95 4.47
N VAL A 74 -19.53 9.61 4.43
CA VAL A 74 -18.61 9.90 5.54
C VAL A 74 -18.53 11.40 5.80
N VAL A 75 -18.40 12.22 4.76
CA VAL A 75 -18.34 13.68 4.88
C VAL A 75 -19.66 14.25 5.41
N TYR A 76 -20.79 13.86 4.79
CA TYR A 76 -22.11 14.36 5.16
C TYR A 76 -22.45 14.06 6.63
N ASN A 77 -22.13 12.86 7.10
CA ASN A 77 -22.41 12.41 8.45
C ASN A 77 -21.26 12.65 9.45
N ARG A 78 -20.26 13.50 9.07
CA ARG A 78 -19.16 13.91 9.95
C ARG A 78 -18.43 12.72 10.57
N GLY A 79 -18.09 11.71 9.76
CA GLY A 79 -17.30 10.56 10.23
C GLY A 79 -15.83 10.91 10.38
N ALA A 80 -15.16 10.37 11.38
CA ALA A 80 -13.71 10.51 11.58
C ALA A 80 -12.92 9.40 10.91
N VAL A 81 -13.21 9.13 9.63
CA VAL A 81 -12.60 8.04 8.86
C VAL A 81 -11.47 8.53 7.97
N THR A 82 -10.33 7.85 8.01
CA THR A 82 -9.27 8.01 7.00
C THR A 82 -9.45 6.99 5.90
N VAL A 83 -9.60 7.47 4.65
CA VAL A 83 -9.68 6.62 3.46
C VAL A 83 -8.32 6.62 2.75
N ILE A 84 -7.75 5.43 2.54
CA ILE A 84 -6.51 5.24 1.78
C ILE A 84 -6.88 4.71 0.41
N ILE A 85 -6.69 5.52 -0.63
CA ILE A 85 -6.90 5.12 -2.02
C ILE A 85 -5.56 4.62 -2.57
N LEU A 86 -5.54 3.36 -3.00
CA LEU A 86 -4.39 2.74 -3.67
C LEU A 86 -4.53 2.97 -5.18
N ASP A 87 -3.83 3.98 -5.66
CA ASP A 87 -3.90 4.45 -7.04
C ASP A 87 -2.75 3.85 -7.84
N ASN A 88 -3.07 2.86 -8.66
CA ASN A 88 -2.12 2.16 -9.51
C ASN A 88 -2.38 2.36 -11.02
N HIS A 89 -3.30 3.29 -11.37
CA HIS A 89 -3.67 3.67 -12.73
C HIS A 89 -4.19 2.50 -13.59
N THR A 90 -4.83 1.50 -12.97
CA THR A 90 -5.43 0.41 -13.74
C THR A 90 -6.33 -0.48 -12.89
N THR A 91 -7.34 -1.10 -13.48
CA THR A 91 -8.10 -2.19 -12.86
C THR A 91 -7.31 -3.49 -12.98
N ALA A 92 -6.27 -3.63 -12.15
CA ALA A 92 -5.22 -4.64 -12.34
C ALA A 92 -5.72 -6.08 -12.22
N MET A 93 -6.58 -6.39 -11.24
CA MET A 93 -6.97 -7.76 -10.89
C MET A 93 -7.67 -8.50 -12.02
N THR A 94 -8.50 -7.82 -12.81
CA THR A 94 -9.34 -8.42 -13.84
C THR A 94 -8.77 -8.34 -15.26
N GLY A 95 -7.53 -7.87 -15.42
CA GLY A 95 -6.86 -7.86 -16.71
C GLY A 95 -6.34 -6.48 -17.16
N ARG A 96 -6.20 -5.56 -16.22
CA ARG A 96 -5.62 -4.23 -16.47
C ARG A 96 -6.50 -3.35 -17.37
N GLN A 97 -7.80 -3.37 -17.13
CA GLN A 97 -8.75 -2.50 -17.81
C GLN A 97 -8.52 -1.03 -17.43
N ASP A 98 -8.82 -0.18 -18.40
CA ASP A 98 -8.90 1.25 -18.16
C ASP A 98 -10.14 1.61 -17.34
N HIS A 99 -10.09 2.74 -16.65
CA HIS A 99 -11.16 3.31 -15.85
C HIS A 99 -11.06 4.86 -15.89
N PRO A 100 -12.04 5.62 -15.39
CA PRO A 100 -12.04 7.09 -15.57
C PRO A 100 -10.79 7.83 -15.04
N GLY A 101 -9.97 7.20 -14.20
CA GLY A 101 -8.70 7.77 -13.72
C GLY A 101 -7.47 7.42 -14.56
N THR A 102 -7.64 6.77 -15.74
CA THR A 102 -6.52 6.42 -16.62
C THR A 102 -6.39 7.33 -17.84
N GLY A 103 -7.36 8.22 -18.07
CA GLY A 103 -7.37 9.11 -19.23
C GLY A 103 -7.52 8.39 -20.59
N CYS A 104 -8.08 7.17 -20.59
CA CYS A 104 -8.19 6.34 -21.76
C CYS A 104 -9.58 5.69 -21.84
N THR A 105 -10.22 5.74 -23.02
CA THR A 105 -11.49 5.07 -23.25
C THR A 105 -11.31 3.57 -23.43
N LEU A 106 -12.42 2.82 -23.43
CA LEU A 106 -12.41 1.38 -23.69
C LEU A 106 -11.80 1.01 -25.06
N LYS A 107 -11.88 1.93 -26.04
CA LYS A 107 -11.28 1.75 -27.37
C LYS A 107 -9.81 2.19 -27.47
N GLY A 108 -9.22 2.69 -26.37
CA GLY A 108 -7.85 3.15 -26.32
C GLY A 108 -7.63 4.60 -26.78
N GLU A 109 -8.70 5.39 -26.92
CA GLU A 109 -8.63 6.80 -27.27
C GLU A 109 -8.34 7.66 -26.04
N GLU A 110 -7.56 8.73 -26.18
CA GLU A 110 -7.34 9.69 -25.10
C GLU A 110 -8.65 10.38 -24.71
N THR A 111 -8.84 10.57 -23.41
CA THR A 111 -10.03 11.21 -22.86
C THR A 111 -9.72 11.91 -21.54
N PHE A 112 -10.72 12.54 -20.94
CA PHE A 112 -10.62 13.18 -19.65
C PHE A 112 -10.20 12.19 -18.55
N GLU A 113 -9.15 12.55 -17.81
CA GLU A 113 -8.68 11.82 -16.62
C GLU A 113 -9.26 12.44 -15.35
N VAL A 114 -9.90 11.62 -14.53
CA VAL A 114 -10.42 12.05 -13.23
C VAL A 114 -9.27 12.21 -12.24
N ASP A 115 -9.07 13.42 -11.75
CA ASP A 115 -8.17 13.71 -10.63
C ASP A 115 -8.83 13.30 -9.29
N LEU A 116 -8.35 12.21 -8.70
CA LEU A 116 -8.88 11.68 -7.44
C LEU A 116 -8.77 12.69 -6.28
N ALA A 117 -7.73 13.53 -6.27
CA ALA A 117 -7.56 14.51 -5.21
C ALA A 117 -8.57 15.67 -5.34
N LYS A 118 -8.81 16.15 -6.57
CA LYS A 118 -9.85 17.15 -6.83
C LYS A 118 -11.24 16.58 -6.54
N LEU A 119 -11.49 15.34 -6.97
CA LEU A 119 -12.76 14.67 -6.70
C LEU A 119 -13.03 14.56 -5.19
N ALA A 120 -12.07 14.07 -4.41
CA ALA A 120 -12.23 13.98 -2.95
C ALA A 120 -12.50 15.35 -2.30
N LYS A 121 -11.80 16.40 -2.76
CA LYS A 121 -12.05 17.78 -2.29
C LYS A 121 -13.45 18.27 -2.67
N SER A 122 -13.93 17.99 -3.88
CA SER A 122 -15.26 18.35 -4.35
C SER A 122 -16.37 17.67 -3.53
N LEU A 123 -16.10 16.49 -2.98
CA LEU A 123 -17.00 15.82 -2.03
C LEU A 123 -16.98 16.42 -0.61
N GLY A 124 -16.14 17.43 -0.36
CA GLY A 124 -16.05 18.13 0.91
C GLY A 124 -14.90 17.68 1.83
N VAL A 125 -14.00 16.79 1.38
CA VAL A 125 -12.83 16.39 2.17
C VAL A 125 -11.80 17.51 2.21
N LYS A 126 -11.50 18.04 3.39
CA LYS A 126 -10.49 19.12 3.58
C LYS A 126 -9.04 18.60 3.56
N HIS A 127 -8.85 17.38 4.03
CA HIS A 127 -7.53 16.77 4.22
C HIS A 127 -7.27 15.68 3.19
N VAL A 128 -6.69 16.08 2.06
CA VAL A 128 -6.26 15.17 1.00
C VAL A 128 -4.74 15.20 0.89
N LYS A 129 -4.09 14.05 0.97
CA LYS A 129 -2.63 13.88 0.87
C LYS A 129 -2.29 12.84 -0.18
N MET A 130 -1.26 13.13 -0.96
CA MET A 130 -0.69 12.17 -1.90
C MET A 130 0.68 11.69 -1.38
N VAL A 131 0.95 10.40 -1.50
CA VAL A 131 2.21 9.78 -1.08
C VAL A 131 2.71 8.79 -2.12
N ASN A 132 4.02 8.69 -2.24
CA ASN A 132 4.66 7.63 -3.01
C ASN A 132 4.76 6.38 -2.12
N PRO A 133 4.14 5.22 -2.50
CA PRO A 133 4.21 3.99 -1.70
C PRO A 133 5.62 3.41 -1.55
N TYR A 134 6.57 3.83 -2.39
CA TYR A 134 7.96 3.42 -2.30
C TYR A 134 8.79 4.23 -1.29
N ASP A 135 8.24 5.26 -0.66
CA ASP A 135 8.80 5.94 0.50
C ASP A 135 8.05 5.54 1.78
N LEU A 136 8.54 4.47 2.42
CA LEU A 136 7.89 3.92 3.63
C LEU A 136 7.83 4.92 4.77
N ALA A 137 8.85 5.77 4.92
CA ALA A 137 8.90 6.76 5.99
C ALA A 137 7.85 7.86 5.78
N ALA A 138 7.68 8.34 4.53
CA ALA A 138 6.65 9.32 4.19
C ALA A 138 5.24 8.73 4.38
N VAL A 139 4.99 7.50 3.89
CA VAL A 139 3.70 6.81 4.07
C VAL A 139 3.37 6.66 5.55
N GLU A 140 4.30 6.14 6.36
CA GLU A 140 4.08 5.95 7.80
C GLU A 140 3.77 7.27 8.51
N ARG A 141 4.52 8.33 8.20
CA ARG A 141 4.32 9.67 8.79
C ARG A 141 2.97 10.27 8.42
N VAL A 142 2.57 10.17 7.14
CA VAL A 142 1.30 10.71 6.67
C VAL A 142 0.14 9.95 7.28
N VAL A 143 0.14 8.60 7.20
CA VAL A 143 -0.94 7.78 7.75
C VAL A 143 -1.09 8.02 9.26
N LYS A 144 0.01 8.03 10.03
CA LYS A 144 -0.01 8.33 11.48
C LYS A 144 -0.64 9.68 11.82
N ARG A 145 -0.47 10.67 10.97
CA ARG A 145 -1.05 11.99 11.16
C ARG A 145 -2.53 12.01 10.80
N GLU A 146 -2.87 11.47 9.63
CA GLU A 146 -4.23 11.58 9.10
C GLU A 146 -5.24 10.74 9.92
N VAL A 147 -4.87 9.55 10.40
CA VAL A 147 -5.76 8.71 11.23
C VAL A 147 -6.18 9.36 12.56
N LYS A 148 -5.42 10.33 13.03
CA LYS A 148 -5.73 11.05 14.28
C LYS A 148 -6.67 12.24 14.11
N ARG A 149 -7.11 12.52 12.87
CA ARG A 149 -8.01 13.64 12.61
C ARG A 149 -9.44 13.32 13.04
N PRO A 150 -10.11 14.24 13.74
CA PRO A 150 -11.52 14.07 14.12
C PRO A 150 -12.48 14.42 12.97
N GLU A 151 -11.99 14.39 11.73
CA GLU A 151 -12.75 14.69 10.52
C GLU A 151 -12.26 13.84 9.34
N PRO A 152 -13.04 13.69 8.25
CA PRO A 152 -12.68 12.86 7.13
C PRO A 152 -11.34 13.27 6.51
N SER A 153 -10.50 12.29 6.20
CA SER A 153 -9.25 12.50 5.47
C SER A 153 -9.05 11.44 4.38
N VAL A 154 -8.35 11.82 3.31
CA VAL A 154 -8.01 10.94 2.20
C VAL A 154 -6.50 10.92 1.99
N VAL A 155 -5.93 9.73 1.92
CA VAL A 155 -4.52 9.52 1.55
C VAL A 155 -4.50 8.75 0.22
N ILE A 156 -3.99 9.37 -0.83
CA ILE A 156 -3.81 8.75 -2.14
C ILE A 156 -2.39 8.21 -2.22
N SER A 157 -2.25 6.90 -2.22
CA SER A 157 -0.97 6.21 -2.38
C SER A 157 -0.80 5.87 -3.85
N ARG A 158 -0.05 6.72 -4.58
CA ARG A 158 0.04 6.67 -6.04
C ARG A 158 1.37 6.11 -6.51
N ALA A 159 1.29 5.01 -7.26
CA ALA A 159 2.36 4.51 -8.11
C ALA A 159 1.77 3.54 -9.15
N PRO A 160 2.22 3.58 -10.41
CA PRO A 160 1.73 2.68 -11.45
C PRO A 160 1.86 1.21 -11.06
N CYS A 161 0.97 0.38 -11.57
CA CYS A 161 1.06 -1.07 -11.39
C CYS A 161 2.41 -1.60 -11.91
N VAL A 162 3.12 -2.40 -11.14
CA VAL A 162 4.42 -2.99 -11.52
C VAL A 162 4.36 -3.84 -12.79
N LEU A 163 3.16 -4.31 -13.15
CA LEU A 163 2.90 -5.06 -14.38
C LEU A 163 2.38 -4.17 -15.53
N SER A 164 2.32 -2.85 -15.32
CA SER A 164 1.89 -1.92 -16.38
C SER A 164 2.90 -1.96 -17.54
N ARG A 165 2.36 -1.95 -18.76
CA ARG A 165 3.16 -1.82 -19.98
C ARG A 165 3.30 -0.37 -20.42
N ARG A 166 2.39 0.50 -19.97
CA ARG A 166 2.35 1.94 -20.32
C ARG A 166 3.31 2.76 -19.49
N GLU A 167 3.35 2.47 -18.19
CA GLU A 167 4.17 3.21 -17.23
C GLU A 167 4.95 2.24 -16.34
N ARG A 168 6.21 2.53 -16.10
CA ARG A 168 7.01 1.75 -15.14
C ARG A 168 6.96 2.40 -13.77
N ALA A 169 6.42 1.68 -12.79
CA ALA A 169 6.37 2.14 -11.39
C ALA A 169 7.76 2.36 -10.81
N VAL A 170 8.70 1.47 -11.14
CA VAL A 170 10.10 1.51 -10.70
C VAL A 170 10.96 0.85 -11.77
N SER A 171 12.10 1.47 -12.05
CA SER A 171 13.09 0.98 -12.99
C SER A 171 14.49 1.04 -12.32
N GLY A 172 14.64 0.34 -11.21
CA GLY A 172 15.92 0.22 -10.50
C GLY A 172 16.69 -1.04 -10.90
N LYS A 173 18.00 -1.05 -10.61
CA LYS A 173 18.79 -2.26 -10.69
C LYS A 173 18.31 -3.27 -9.64
N PRO A 174 18.32 -4.59 -9.95
CA PRO A 174 18.04 -5.60 -8.94
C PRO A 174 18.91 -5.40 -7.70
N LEU A 175 18.36 -5.73 -6.53
CA LEU A 175 19.10 -5.67 -5.28
C LEU A 175 19.70 -7.03 -4.95
N ALA A 176 20.73 -7.03 -4.11
CA ALA A 176 21.33 -8.23 -3.55
C ALA A 176 21.44 -8.13 -2.03
N VAL A 177 21.50 -9.27 -1.36
CA VAL A 177 21.74 -9.36 0.09
C VAL A 177 23.19 -9.66 0.30
N ASP A 178 23.90 -8.75 0.96
CA ASP A 178 25.25 -8.95 1.45
C ASP A 178 25.21 -10.01 2.59
N PRO A 179 25.81 -11.20 2.38
CA PRO A 179 25.78 -12.27 3.35
C PRO A 179 26.48 -11.90 4.66
N ASP A 180 27.53 -11.09 4.60
CA ASP A 180 28.35 -10.75 5.76
C ASP A 180 27.65 -9.73 6.67
N LEU A 181 26.80 -8.88 6.12
CA LEU A 181 26.01 -7.91 6.88
C LEU A 181 24.67 -8.47 7.36
N CYS A 182 24.15 -9.51 6.70
CA CYS A 182 22.83 -10.05 7.01
C CYS A 182 22.81 -10.75 8.38
N ALA A 183 21.98 -10.23 9.29
CA ALA A 183 21.81 -10.80 10.63
C ALA A 183 20.76 -11.91 10.73
N GLY A 184 20.13 -12.32 9.63
CA GLY A 184 19.08 -13.34 9.62
C GLY A 184 17.80 -12.95 10.36
N CYS A 185 17.51 -11.67 10.49
CA CYS A 185 16.38 -11.17 11.30
C CYS A 185 15.00 -11.29 10.62
N ARG A 186 14.95 -11.65 9.34
CA ARG A 186 13.74 -11.84 8.52
C ARG A 186 12.84 -10.60 8.35
N SER A 187 13.28 -9.41 8.75
CA SER A 187 12.44 -8.19 8.63
C SER A 187 12.03 -7.88 7.20
N CYS A 188 12.91 -8.10 6.22
CA CYS A 188 12.62 -7.92 4.80
C CYS A 188 11.59 -8.92 4.25
N LEU A 189 11.55 -10.16 4.76
CA LEU A 189 10.58 -11.17 4.34
C LEU A 189 9.14 -10.81 4.70
N ARG A 190 8.96 -9.99 5.74
CA ARG A 190 7.62 -9.52 6.17
C ARG A 190 6.96 -8.56 5.17
N LEU A 191 7.70 -8.11 4.16
CA LEU A 191 7.13 -7.32 3.06
C LEU A 191 6.29 -8.16 2.08
N GLY A 192 6.40 -9.49 2.12
CA GLY A 192 5.70 -10.37 1.18
C GLY A 192 6.20 -10.24 -0.27
N CYS A 193 7.43 -9.75 -0.47
CA CYS A 193 7.99 -9.59 -1.81
C CYS A 193 8.32 -10.95 -2.44
N PRO A 194 7.82 -11.25 -3.67
CA PRO A 194 8.06 -12.54 -4.32
C PRO A 194 9.54 -12.79 -4.67
N ALA A 195 10.35 -11.73 -4.80
CA ALA A 195 11.79 -11.85 -5.04
C ALA A 195 12.59 -12.23 -3.77
N LEU A 196 11.99 -12.18 -2.57
CA LEU A 196 12.67 -12.46 -1.32
C LEU A 196 12.41 -13.88 -0.83
N ALA A 197 13.47 -14.65 -0.67
CA ALA A 197 13.43 -16.00 -0.12
C ALA A 197 14.30 -16.13 1.15
N TRP A 198 13.99 -17.12 1.97
CA TRP A 198 14.81 -17.51 3.11
C TRP A 198 15.68 -18.72 2.75
N VAL A 199 16.98 -18.61 2.99
CA VAL A 199 17.93 -19.70 2.82
C VAL A 199 18.46 -20.13 4.19
N LYS A 200 18.37 -21.44 4.48
CA LYS A 200 18.99 -22.03 5.68
C LYS A 200 20.50 -22.08 5.44
N GLU A 201 21.24 -21.25 6.12
CA GLU A 201 22.69 -21.13 6.00
C GLU A 201 23.22 -20.58 7.32
N GLU A 202 23.74 -21.45 8.15
CA GLU A 202 24.33 -21.06 9.43
C GLU A 202 25.58 -20.20 9.20
N GLY A 203 25.78 -19.24 10.08
CA GLY A 203 26.92 -18.34 9.96
C GLY A 203 26.89 -17.26 11.03
N THR A 204 27.90 -16.40 10.97
CA THR A 204 28.03 -15.24 11.85
C THR A 204 28.24 -14.02 10.97
N ASN A 205 27.48 -12.95 11.22
CA ASN A 205 27.68 -11.71 10.49
C ASN A 205 28.88 -10.92 11.04
N THR A 206 29.30 -9.89 10.31
CA THR A 206 30.46 -9.03 10.67
C THR A 206 30.30 -8.35 12.04
N ARG A 207 29.09 -8.28 12.61
CA ARG A 207 28.81 -7.77 13.96
C ARG A 207 28.77 -8.86 15.03
N GLY A 208 29.30 -10.06 14.74
CA GLY A 208 29.35 -11.20 15.66
C GLY A 208 28.03 -11.89 15.95
N LYS A 209 26.94 -11.54 15.22
CA LYS A 209 25.63 -12.15 15.44
C LYS A 209 25.51 -13.47 14.70
N LYS A 210 25.33 -14.57 15.43
CA LYS A 210 25.02 -15.89 14.89
C LYS A 210 23.65 -15.92 14.23
N ARG A 211 23.51 -16.59 13.08
CA ARG A 211 22.28 -16.74 12.32
C ARG A 211 22.06 -18.20 11.90
N LYS A 212 20.80 -18.63 11.81
CA LYS A 212 20.38 -19.95 11.29
C LYS A 212 20.04 -19.91 9.78
N GLY A 213 20.25 -18.78 9.15
CA GLY A 213 19.96 -18.55 7.74
C GLY A 213 20.00 -17.09 7.38
N ARG A 214 19.81 -16.78 6.11
CA ARG A 214 19.79 -15.42 5.57
C ARG A 214 18.70 -15.23 4.51
N SER A 215 18.34 -13.99 4.24
CA SER A 215 17.52 -13.66 3.10
C SER A 215 18.35 -13.71 1.82
N LYS A 216 17.70 -14.11 0.72
CA LYS A 216 18.25 -14.07 -0.65
C LYS A 216 17.27 -13.31 -1.52
N ILE A 217 17.77 -12.55 -2.49
CA ILE A 217 16.97 -11.87 -3.50
C ILE A 217 17.17 -12.58 -4.84
N ASP A 218 16.08 -12.93 -5.48
CA ASP A 218 16.09 -13.39 -6.87
C ASP A 218 16.17 -12.14 -7.76
N ALA A 219 17.28 -12.01 -8.49
CA ALA A 219 17.53 -10.86 -9.37
C ALA A 219 16.57 -10.79 -10.57
N PHE A 220 16.04 -11.94 -11.01
CA PHE A 220 15.08 -11.99 -12.11
C PHE A 220 13.71 -11.44 -11.71
N LEU A 221 13.29 -11.69 -10.47
CA LEU A 221 12.02 -11.20 -9.92
C LEU A 221 12.13 -9.79 -9.31
N CYS A 222 13.34 -9.31 -9.05
CA CYS A 222 13.56 -8.03 -8.39
C CYS A 222 13.46 -6.86 -9.37
N ASN A 223 12.54 -5.93 -9.11
CA ASN A 223 12.37 -4.70 -9.90
C ASN A 223 13.14 -3.49 -9.35
N GLY A 224 13.97 -3.65 -8.32
CA GLY A 224 14.77 -2.58 -7.75
C GLY A 224 14.02 -1.53 -6.92
N CYS A 225 12.84 -1.84 -6.39
CA CYS A 225 11.97 -0.87 -5.67
C CYS A 225 12.50 -0.39 -4.32
N THR A 226 13.60 -0.92 -3.82
CA THR A 226 14.29 -0.57 -2.57
C THR A 226 13.53 -0.76 -1.26
N LEU A 227 12.27 -1.17 -1.25
CA LEU A 227 11.48 -1.35 -0.02
C LEU A 227 12.16 -2.26 1.01
N CYS A 228 12.79 -3.35 0.54
CA CYS A 228 13.51 -4.27 1.41
C CYS A 228 14.78 -3.66 2.01
N ALA A 229 15.44 -2.75 1.30
CA ALA A 229 16.58 -2.00 1.82
C ALA A 229 16.16 -1.04 2.93
N GLN A 230 15.02 -0.34 2.77
CA GLN A 230 14.48 0.60 3.77
C GLN A 230 14.13 -0.08 5.10
N VAL A 231 13.71 -1.35 5.11
CA VAL A 231 13.41 -2.09 6.34
C VAL A 231 14.61 -2.83 6.93
N CYS A 232 15.73 -2.86 6.21
CA CYS A 232 16.95 -3.56 6.64
C CYS A 232 17.78 -2.72 7.61
N LYS A 233 17.62 -2.96 8.91
CA LYS A 233 18.39 -2.24 9.98
C LYS A 233 19.90 -2.50 9.93
N PHE A 234 20.35 -3.47 9.16
CA PHE A 234 21.78 -3.87 9.09
C PHE A 234 22.47 -3.31 7.83
N GLY A 235 21.72 -2.67 6.92
CA GLY A 235 22.25 -2.18 5.64
C GLY A 235 22.74 -3.30 4.72
N ALA A 236 22.21 -4.52 4.90
CA ALA A 236 22.65 -5.71 4.17
C ALA A 236 22.04 -5.83 2.77
N ILE A 237 21.17 -4.92 2.36
CA ILE A 237 20.50 -4.98 1.05
C ILE A 237 20.92 -3.75 0.25
N LYS A 238 21.57 -3.99 -0.89
CA LYS A 238 22.15 -2.96 -1.76
C LYS A 238 21.87 -3.29 -3.22
N GLU A 239 22.12 -2.37 -4.12
CA GLU A 239 22.09 -2.65 -5.55
C GLU A 239 23.08 -3.76 -5.91
N ASN A 240 22.69 -4.60 -6.85
CA ASN A 240 23.53 -5.68 -7.35
C ASN A 240 24.50 -5.09 -8.39
N ASP A 241 25.76 -4.91 -8.01
CA ASP A 241 26.82 -4.38 -8.89
C ASP A 241 27.38 -5.41 -9.85
N GLY A 242 26.70 -6.59 -9.97
CA GLY A 242 27.08 -7.60 -10.97
C GLY A 242 28.38 -8.36 -10.68
N ARG A 243 28.79 -8.45 -9.38
CA ARG A 243 29.93 -9.27 -8.95
C ARG A 243 29.50 -10.68 -8.64
#